data_9d8353ef6a1ac64cb82e7bac58a675be
#
_entry.id   9d8353ef6a1ac64cb82e7bac58a675be
#
_cell.length_a   1.000
_cell.length_b   1.000
_cell.length_c   1.000
_cell.angle_alpha   90.00
_cell.angle_beta   90.00
_cell.angle_gamma   90.00
#
_symmetry.space_group_name_H-M   'P 1'
#
loop_
_entity.id
_entity.type
_entity.pdbx_description
1 polymer ?
#
loop_
_entity_poly.entity_id
_entity_poly.type
_entity_poly.pdbx_seq_one_letter_code
_entity_poly.pdbx_strand_id
1 'polypeptide(L)'
;MKRPETQSPSHKSLKLLSQLVLPRRDSYESAISVRSDLTQEVLNLGRAEFDDLVSLADSNHVIVRGLAAFLDLVAQENDLLRKRWAESALNAERARIETAVQYLHAICSAFEQQSYKVAVIKSLDHWPDLGSDLDLFTNANAEDVIHVMEQVFGAQVAKRSWGDRLAQKWNFIVPGLREAVEIHVGRLGQTGEQATIANSLLDHARMTFIGGQSFRTASVSDRLMISTLQRMYRHFYFRLCDIVDTAALADSGAIDYSHLRSSAMNAGIWEGVATYLAIVSDYAECYRGTGLDLPQFVLRAARFGGSEIYYSKSFLRVPIMPQSARLYGSQLAGILGRCELNNGARLSLLPWLATAAVVGQKLTGSDKGIW
;
A
#
# COMPACT_ATOMS: atom_id res chain seq x y z
N MET A 1 30.01 -19.48 11.20
CA MET A 1 29.80 -19.67 9.75
C MET A 1 28.36 -20.14 9.54
N LYS A 2 27.41 -19.24 9.20
CA LYS A 2 26.06 -19.64 8.74
C LYS A 2 26.21 -20.22 7.33
N ARG A 3 25.66 -21.42 7.10
CA ARG A 3 25.57 -22.01 5.74
C ARG A 3 24.83 -21.05 4.82
N PRO A 4 25.21 -20.92 3.54
CA PRO A 4 24.42 -20.18 2.56
C PRO A 4 23.06 -20.89 2.46
N GLU A 5 21.98 -20.21 2.92
CA GLU A 5 20.62 -20.64 2.65
C GLU A 5 20.46 -20.62 1.11
N THR A 6 20.21 -21.78 0.54
CA THR A 6 19.72 -21.90 -0.83
C THR A 6 18.44 -21.06 -0.92
N GLN A 7 18.54 -19.89 -1.53
CA GLN A 7 17.43 -18.97 -1.69
C GLN A 7 16.30 -19.70 -2.42
N SER A 8 15.11 -19.74 -1.84
CA SER A 8 13.94 -20.29 -2.52
C SER A 8 13.68 -19.51 -3.82
N PRO A 9 13.13 -20.12 -4.88
CA PRO A 9 12.85 -19.45 -6.15
C PRO A 9 12.12 -18.11 -5.98
N SER A 10 11.18 -18.02 -5.05
CA SER A 10 10.44 -16.80 -4.74
C SER A 10 11.29 -15.68 -4.14
N HIS A 11 12.37 -15.99 -3.43
CA HIS A 11 13.28 -14.98 -2.89
C HIS A 11 14.15 -14.36 -3.99
N LYS A 12 14.55 -15.16 -4.98
CA LYS A 12 15.29 -14.69 -6.15
C LYS A 12 14.44 -13.72 -6.98
N SER A 13 13.19 -14.07 -7.25
CA SER A 13 12.26 -13.22 -8.00
C SER A 13 11.97 -11.90 -7.27
N LEU A 14 11.86 -11.89 -5.92
CA LEU A 14 11.69 -10.66 -5.16
C LEU A 14 12.92 -9.76 -5.26
N LYS A 15 14.12 -10.34 -5.16
CA LYS A 15 15.36 -9.59 -5.32
C LYS A 15 15.42 -8.93 -6.70
N LEU A 16 15.16 -9.68 -7.75
CA LEU A 16 15.14 -9.19 -9.12
C LEU A 16 14.10 -8.05 -9.28
N LEU A 17 12.88 -8.25 -8.81
CA LEU A 17 11.83 -7.23 -8.88
C LEU A 17 12.21 -5.97 -8.10
N SER A 18 12.81 -6.13 -6.92
CA SER A 18 13.28 -4.98 -6.12
C SER A 18 14.35 -4.18 -6.83
N GLN A 19 15.30 -4.84 -7.52
CA GLN A 19 16.32 -4.17 -8.31
C GLN A 19 15.75 -3.44 -9.53
N LEU A 20 14.69 -3.98 -10.14
CA LEU A 20 14.00 -3.32 -11.26
C LEU A 20 13.27 -2.04 -10.81
N VAL A 21 12.60 -2.07 -9.66
CA VAL A 21 11.77 -0.92 -9.20
C VAL A 21 12.50 0.08 -8.29
N LEU A 22 13.68 -0.29 -7.78
CA LEU A 22 14.56 0.56 -6.97
C LEU A 22 15.94 0.68 -7.64
N PRO A 23 16.07 1.48 -8.72
CA PRO A 23 17.32 1.60 -9.46
C PRO A 23 18.43 2.19 -8.59
N ARG A 24 19.66 1.70 -8.78
CA ARG A 24 20.86 2.15 -8.05
C ARG A 24 21.13 3.64 -8.26
N ARG A 25 21.54 4.30 -7.19
CA ARG A 25 21.85 5.75 -7.13
C ARG A 25 23.23 6.05 -6.58
N ASP A 26 24.03 5.03 -6.28
CA ASP A 26 25.41 5.16 -5.84
C ASP A 26 26.37 5.47 -7.00
N SER A 27 27.68 5.33 -6.78
CA SER A 27 28.71 5.70 -7.75
C SER A 27 28.48 5.07 -9.13
N TYR A 28 28.85 5.79 -10.18
CA TYR A 28 28.69 5.39 -11.59
C TYR A 28 29.25 3.98 -11.88
N GLU A 29 30.41 3.64 -11.32
CA GLU A 29 31.03 2.32 -11.51
C GLU A 29 30.22 1.19 -10.88
N SER A 30 29.73 1.35 -9.65
CA SER A 30 28.86 0.38 -8.99
C SER A 30 27.53 0.20 -9.74
N ALA A 31 26.96 1.29 -10.25
CA ALA A 31 25.72 1.27 -11.00
C ALA A 31 25.85 0.48 -12.31
N ILE A 32 26.97 0.61 -13.03
CA ILE A 32 27.24 -0.13 -14.27
C ILE A 32 27.39 -1.62 -14.01
N SER A 33 28.17 -2.03 -13.01
CA SER A 33 28.38 -3.45 -12.70
C SER A 33 27.05 -4.13 -12.31
N VAL A 34 26.30 -3.54 -11.40
CA VAL A 34 24.99 -4.07 -10.95
C VAL A 34 23.99 -4.11 -12.10
N ARG A 35 24.00 -3.10 -12.98
CA ARG A 35 23.15 -3.07 -14.16
C ARG A 35 23.46 -4.21 -15.13
N SER A 36 24.77 -4.50 -15.34
CA SER A 36 25.20 -5.64 -16.16
C SER A 36 24.70 -6.97 -15.60
N ASP A 37 24.87 -7.19 -14.30
CA ASP A 37 24.39 -8.41 -13.64
C ASP A 37 22.88 -8.56 -13.73
N LEU A 38 22.15 -7.45 -13.49
CA LEU A 38 20.68 -7.40 -13.60
C LEU A 38 20.21 -7.69 -15.02
N THR A 39 20.91 -7.15 -16.03
CA THR A 39 20.62 -7.41 -17.44
C THR A 39 20.79 -8.91 -17.76
N GLN A 40 21.89 -9.53 -17.32
CA GLN A 40 22.11 -10.96 -17.53
C GLN A 40 21.06 -11.82 -16.80
N GLU A 41 20.65 -11.43 -15.59
CA GLU A 41 19.60 -12.14 -14.86
C GLU A 41 18.26 -12.07 -15.62
N VAL A 42 17.90 -10.91 -16.17
CA VAL A 42 16.71 -10.69 -17.00
C VAL A 42 16.78 -11.52 -18.29
N LEU A 43 17.92 -11.53 -18.99
CA LEU A 43 18.13 -12.27 -20.24
C LEU A 43 18.11 -13.80 -20.05
N ASN A 44 18.39 -14.28 -18.85
CA ASN A 44 18.37 -15.70 -18.53
C ASN A 44 16.99 -16.23 -18.09
N LEU A 45 15.97 -15.36 -17.91
CA LEU A 45 14.63 -15.80 -17.50
C LEU A 45 13.98 -16.64 -18.60
N GLY A 46 13.46 -17.80 -18.22
CA GLY A 46 12.53 -18.59 -19.02
C GLY A 46 11.10 -18.02 -18.94
N ARG A 47 10.20 -18.54 -19.77
CA ARG A 47 8.80 -18.07 -19.80
C ARG A 47 8.10 -18.23 -18.44
N ALA A 48 8.24 -19.37 -17.80
CA ALA A 48 7.63 -19.66 -16.51
C ALA A 48 8.14 -18.70 -15.41
N GLU A 49 9.46 -18.44 -15.37
CA GLU A 49 10.06 -17.51 -14.42
C GLU A 49 9.60 -16.06 -14.66
N PHE A 50 9.40 -15.68 -15.93
CA PHE A 50 8.81 -14.38 -16.28
C PHE A 50 7.35 -14.27 -15.79
N ASP A 51 6.53 -15.31 -15.98
CA ASP A 51 5.14 -15.33 -15.52
C ASP A 51 5.06 -15.28 -13.99
N ASP A 52 5.98 -15.94 -13.28
CA ASP A 52 6.13 -15.85 -11.83
C ASP A 52 6.54 -14.43 -11.38
N LEU A 53 7.43 -13.77 -12.12
CA LEU A 53 7.84 -12.39 -11.86
C LEU A 53 6.67 -11.41 -12.03
N VAL A 54 5.86 -11.58 -13.08
CA VAL A 54 4.64 -10.77 -13.31
C VAL A 54 3.63 -10.99 -12.19
N SER A 55 3.40 -12.24 -11.78
CA SER A 55 2.50 -12.56 -10.65
C SER A 55 2.99 -11.95 -9.33
N LEU A 56 4.30 -11.94 -9.10
CA LEU A 56 4.89 -11.29 -7.93
C LEU A 56 4.73 -9.76 -8.00
N ALA A 57 4.93 -9.16 -9.19
CA ALA A 57 4.75 -7.73 -9.42
C ALA A 57 3.29 -7.30 -9.21
N ASP A 58 2.31 -8.12 -9.64
CA ASP A 58 0.88 -7.93 -9.38
C ASP A 58 0.58 -7.93 -7.88
N SER A 59 1.02 -8.95 -7.17
CA SER A 59 0.85 -9.06 -5.71
C SER A 59 1.46 -7.88 -4.94
N ASN A 60 2.50 -7.25 -5.49
CA ASN A 60 3.22 -6.12 -4.91
C ASN A 60 2.83 -4.75 -5.49
N HIS A 61 1.85 -4.70 -6.41
CA HIS A 61 1.33 -3.50 -7.08
C HIS A 61 2.43 -2.66 -7.75
N VAL A 62 3.31 -3.32 -8.51
CA VAL A 62 4.43 -2.71 -9.24
C VAL A 62 4.60 -3.25 -10.65
N ILE A 63 3.54 -3.74 -11.28
CA ILE A 63 3.59 -4.34 -12.63
C ILE A 63 4.11 -3.33 -13.65
N VAL A 64 3.51 -2.11 -13.67
CA VAL A 64 3.86 -1.10 -14.69
C VAL A 64 5.31 -0.67 -14.52
N ARG A 65 5.73 -0.36 -13.30
CA ARG A 65 7.11 0.06 -13.00
C ARG A 65 8.11 -1.06 -13.25
N GLY A 66 7.80 -2.26 -12.78
CA GLY A 66 8.67 -3.42 -12.95
C GLY A 66 8.85 -3.82 -14.41
N LEU A 67 7.75 -3.89 -15.19
CA LEU A 67 7.81 -4.23 -16.60
C LEU A 67 8.38 -3.12 -17.48
N ALA A 68 8.20 -1.84 -17.12
CA ALA A 68 8.87 -0.74 -17.82
C ALA A 68 10.39 -0.85 -17.68
N ALA A 69 10.89 -1.05 -16.46
CA ALA A 69 12.32 -1.26 -16.23
C ALA A 69 12.85 -2.53 -16.92
N PHE A 70 12.09 -3.62 -16.90
CA PHE A 70 12.41 -4.84 -17.63
C PHE A 70 12.53 -4.58 -19.15
N LEU A 71 11.55 -3.86 -19.72
CA LEU A 71 11.54 -3.51 -21.14
C LEU A 71 12.76 -2.68 -21.56
N ASP A 72 13.16 -1.72 -20.71
CA ASP A 72 14.34 -0.90 -20.97
C ASP A 72 15.62 -1.74 -21.06
N LEU A 73 15.75 -2.79 -20.24
CA LEU A 73 16.90 -3.70 -20.27
C LEU A 73 16.89 -4.59 -21.53
N VAL A 74 15.78 -5.27 -21.82
CA VAL A 74 15.70 -6.18 -22.98
C VAL A 74 15.74 -5.44 -24.31
N ALA A 75 15.29 -4.19 -24.38
CA ALA A 75 15.37 -3.37 -25.56
C ALA A 75 16.82 -2.99 -25.92
N GLN A 76 17.67 -2.71 -24.91
CA GLN A 76 19.10 -2.42 -25.10
C GLN A 76 19.85 -3.63 -25.67
N GLU A 77 19.47 -4.83 -25.30
CA GLU A 77 20.06 -6.09 -25.75
C GLU A 77 19.41 -6.69 -27.00
N ASN A 78 18.41 -6.00 -27.60
CA ASN A 78 17.64 -6.46 -28.74
C ASN A 78 16.96 -7.84 -28.56
N ASP A 79 16.60 -8.22 -27.32
CA ASP A 79 15.87 -9.46 -27.05
C ASP A 79 14.38 -9.33 -27.43
N LEU A 80 14.06 -9.64 -28.66
CA LEU A 80 12.70 -9.52 -29.19
C LEU A 80 11.70 -10.48 -28.54
N LEU A 81 12.16 -11.59 -28.00
CA LEU A 81 11.28 -12.59 -27.38
C LEU A 81 10.76 -12.07 -26.02
N ARG A 82 11.67 -11.68 -25.13
CA ARG A 82 11.31 -11.15 -23.80
C ARG A 82 10.64 -9.79 -23.89
N LYS A 83 11.04 -8.98 -24.88
CA LYS A 83 10.36 -7.73 -25.21
C LYS A 83 8.87 -7.94 -25.49
N ARG A 84 8.51 -8.91 -26.35
CA ARG A 84 7.10 -9.24 -26.63
C ARG A 84 6.33 -9.70 -25.40
N TRP A 85 6.96 -10.50 -24.53
CA TRP A 85 6.31 -10.94 -23.29
C TRP A 85 5.96 -9.73 -22.40
N ALA A 86 6.92 -8.85 -22.18
CA ALA A 86 6.75 -7.68 -21.31
C ALA A 86 5.78 -6.67 -21.91
N GLU A 87 5.85 -6.39 -23.23
CA GLU A 87 4.90 -5.50 -23.92
C GLU A 87 3.47 -6.01 -23.81
N SER A 88 3.25 -7.32 -24.00
CA SER A 88 1.92 -7.92 -23.88
C SER A 88 1.34 -7.75 -22.48
N ALA A 89 2.12 -8.08 -21.44
CA ALA A 89 1.68 -7.96 -20.06
C ALA A 89 1.46 -6.49 -19.64
N LEU A 90 2.37 -5.59 -20.01
CA LEU A 90 2.29 -4.17 -19.71
C LEU A 90 1.08 -3.50 -20.38
N ASN A 91 0.79 -3.82 -21.63
CA ASN A 91 -0.35 -3.28 -22.35
C ASN A 91 -1.69 -3.76 -21.75
N ALA A 92 -1.77 -5.03 -21.36
CA ALA A 92 -2.94 -5.57 -20.66
C ALA A 92 -3.18 -4.86 -19.32
N GLU A 93 -2.12 -4.62 -18.55
CA GLU A 93 -2.21 -3.93 -17.26
C GLU A 93 -2.59 -2.45 -17.44
N ARG A 94 -1.99 -1.74 -18.39
CA ARG A 94 -2.34 -0.35 -18.69
C ARG A 94 -3.80 -0.19 -19.10
N ALA A 95 -4.34 -1.09 -19.93
CA ALA A 95 -5.75 -1.08 -20.30
C ALA A 95 -6.67 -1.31 -19.11
N ARG A 96 -6.30 -2.21 -18.18
CA ARG A 96 -7.00 -2.42 -16.90
C ARG A 96 -7.03 -1.14 -16.08
N ILE A 97 -5.86 -0.52 -15.89
CA ILE A 97 -5.71 0.70 -15.09
C ILE A 97 -6.52 1.86 -15.70
N GLU A 98 -6.47 2.04 -17.03
CA GLU A 98 -7.25 3.07 -17.72
C GLU A 98 -8.74 2.91 -17.46
N THR A 99 -9.26 1.69 -17.58
CA THR A 99 -10.66 1.38 -17.26
C THR A 99 -10.99 1.72 -15.79
N ALA A 100 -10.14 1.29 -14.86
CA ALA A 100 -10.34 1.53 -13.43
C ALA A 100 -10.31 3.04 -13.08
N VAL A 101 -9.42 3.81 -13.69
CA VAL A 101 -9.32 5.27 -13.51
C VAL A 101 -10.57 5.98 -14.04
N GLN A 102 -11.12 5.54 -15.18
CA GLN A 102 -12.37 6.08 -15.74
C GLN A 102 -13.55 5.84 -14.78
N TYR A 103 -13.71 4.61 -14.27
CA TYR A 103 -14.75 4.30 -13.29
C TYR A 103 -14.56 5.09 -12.00
N LEU A 104 -13.34 5.17 -11.50
CA LEU A 104 -13.02 5.91 -10.28
C LEU A 104 -13.41 7.40 -10.41
N HIS A 105 -13.09 8.01 -11.56
CA HIS A 105 -13.49 9.39 -11.85
C HIS A 105 -15.01 9.55 -11.91
N ALA A 106 -15.71 8.64 -12.60
CA ALA A 106 -17.16 8.68 -12.68
C ALA A 106 -17.82 8.56 -11.31
N ILE A 107 -17.30 7.65 -10.44
CA ILE A 107 -17.78 7.48 -9.08
C ILE A 107 -17.55 8.75 -8.24
N CYS A 108 -16.34 9.32 -8.26
CA CYS A 108 -16.07 10.58 -7.58
C CYS A 108 -17.02 11.70 -8.03
N SER A 109 -17.21 11.84 -9.35
CA SER A 109 -18.10 12.86 -9.93
C SER A 109 -19.56 12.67 -9.51
N ALA A 110 -20.05 11.43 -9.41
CA ALA A 110 -21.42 11.15 -8.96
C ALA A 110 -21.67 11.57 -7.51
N PHE A 111 -20.68 11.37 -6.63
CA PHE A 111 -20.76 11.86 -5.24
C PHE A 111 -20.70 13.40 -5.17
N GLU A 112 -19.80 14.02 -5.93
CA GLU A 112 -19.65 15.49 -5.97
C GLU A 112 -20.89 16.19 -6.52
N GLN A 113 -21.57 15.62 -7.53
CA GLN A 113 -22.85 16.12 -8.06
C GLN A 113 -23.97 16.13 -7.00
N GLN A 114 -23.90 15.25 -6.03
CA GLN A 114 -24.81 15.23 -4.87
C GLN A 114 -24.29 16.06 -3.68
N SER A 115 -23.28 16.92 -3.92
CA SER A 115 -22.65 17.79 -2.91
C SER A 115 -21.91 17.07 -1.80
N TYR A 116 -21.55 15.79 -1.97
CA TYR A 116 -20.68 15.07 -1.05
C TYR A 116 -19.23 15.32 -1.39
N LYS A 117 -18.41 15.47 -0.35
CA LYS A 117 -16.96 15.45 -0.48
C LYS A 117 -16.50 14.00 -0.60
N VAL A 118 -15.64 13.70 -1.56
CA VAL A 118 -15.01 12.39 -1.71
C VAL A 118 -13.53 12.55 -1.99
N ALA A 119 -12.71 11.68 -1.42
CA ALA A 119 -11.29 11.62 -1.69
C ALA A 119 -10.87 10.18 -2.00
N VAL A 120 -10.00 10.01 -3.01
CA VAL A 120 -9.35 8.75 -3.28
C VAL A 120 -8.23 8.57 -2.26
N ILE A 121 -8.23 7.43 -1.61
CA ILE A 121 -7.18 7.04 -0.67
C ILE A 121 -6.52 5.74 -1.17
N LYS A 122 -5.24 5.56 -0.91
CA LYS A 122 -4.46 4.36 -1.27
C LYS A 122 -4.34 4.09 -2.78
N SER A 123 -5.44 3.92 -3.52
CA SER A 123 -5.46 3.40 -4.88
C SER A 123 -4.56 4.17 -5.85
N LEU A 124 -4.67 5.50 -5.87
CA LEU A 124 -3.85 6.35 -6.73
C LEU A 124 -2.46 6.67 -6.15
N ASP A 125 -2.18 6.24 -4.93
CA ASP A 125 -0.87 6.40 -4.29
C ASP A 125 0.23 5.63 -5.01
N HIS A 126 -0.15 4.57 -5.73
CA HIS A 126 0.76 3.68 -6.44
C HIS A 126 0.98 4.05 -7.91
N TRP A 127 0.41 5.16 -8.39
CA TRP A 127 0.54 5.57 -9.79
C TRP A 127 2.01 5.54 -10.28
N PRO A 128 2.31 4.99 -11.49
CA PRO A 128 1.42 4.51 -12.57
C PRO A 128 0.83 3.10 -12.39
N ASP A 129 1.11 2.43 -11.28
CA ASP A 129 0.47 1.17 -10.91
C ASP A 129 -0.87 1.43 -10.19
N LEU A 130 -1.68 0.39 -10.06
CA LEU A 130 -2.94 0.44 -9.34
C LEU A 130 -3.10 -0.84 -8.51
N GLY A 131 -3.67 -0.72 -7.31
CA GLY A 131 -3.99 -1.87 -6.48
C GLY A 131 -5.14 -2.73 -7.00
N SER A 132 -5.55 -3.70 -6.19
CA SER A 132 -6.67 -4.61 -6.47
C SER A 132 -8.04 -4.01 -6.16
N ASP A 133 -8.08 -2.90 -5.39
CA ASP A 133 -9.30 -2.26 -4.92
C ASP A 133 -9.25 -0.76 -5.20
N LEU A 134 -10.41 -0.14 -5.41
CA LEU A 134 -10.56 1.31 -5.51
C LEU A 134 -11.08 1.85 -4.18
N ASP A 135 -10.17 2.45 -3.41
CA ASP A 135 -10.44 2.94 -2.07
C ASP A 135 -10.86 4.42 -2.05
N LEU A 136 -12.02 4.70 -1.52
CA LEU A 136 -12.60 6.04 -1.39
C LEU A 136 -12.93 6.36 0.07
N PHE A 137 -12.84 7.63 0.43
CA PHE A 137 -13.32 8.17 1.70
C PHE A 137 -14.31 9.28 1.44
N THR A 138 -15.46 9.28 2.11
CA THR A 138 -16.53 10.27 1.91
C THR A 138 -17.17 10.71 3.22
N ASN A 139 -17.77 11.91 3.20
CA ASN A 139 -18.65 12.43 4.25
C ASN A 139 -20.13 12.11 4.03
N ALA A 140 -20.48 11.43 2.93
CA ALA A 140 -21.84 10.92 2.71
C ALA A 140 -22.21 9.90 3.81
N ASN A 141 -23.47 9.76 4.12
CA ASN A 141 -23.94 8.67 4.99
C ASN A 141 -24.02 7.34 4.21
N ALA A 142 -24.21 6.25 4.94
CA ALA A 142 -24.20 4.91 4.34
C ALA A 142 -25.37 4.67 3.36
N GLU A 143 -26.52 5.22 3.61
CA GLU A 143 -27.71 5.08 2.76
C GLU A 143 -27.50 5.77 1.42
N ASP A 144 -26.95 6.98 1.43
CA ASP A 144 -26.62 7.72 0.22
C ASP A 144 -25.50 7.06 -0.58
N VAL A 145 -24.48 6.50 0.11
CA VAL A 145 -23.41 5.74 -0.57
C VAL A 145 -24.01 4.54 -1.31
N ILE A 146 -24.86 3.75 -0.66
CA ILE A 146 -25.52 2.60 -1.28
C ILE A 146 -26.37 3.07 -2.45
N HIS A 147 -27.20 4.09 -2.25
CA HIS A 147 -28.08 4.64 -3.28
C HIS A 147 -27.32 5.07 -4.53
N VAL A 148 -26.24 5.85 -4.38
CA VAL A 148 -25.42 6.29 -5.52
C VAL A 148 -24.82 5.08 -6.25
N MET A 149 -24.24 4.14 -5.51
CA MET A 149 -23.57 2.98 -6.13
C MET A 149 -24.55 2.04 -6.83
N GLU A 150 -25.71 1.80 -6.25
CA GLU A 150 -26.74 0.93 -6.86
C GLU A 150 -27.44 1.61 -8.03
N GLN A 151 -27.90 2.87 -7.88
CA GLN A 151 -28.72 3.52 -8.88
C GLN A 151 -27.92 4.06 -10.07
N VAL A 152 -26.71 4.57 -9.86
CA VAL A 152 -25.90 5.14 -10.93
C VAL A 152 -25.03 4.09 -11.63
N PHE A 153 -24.47 3.15 -10.84
CA PHE A 153 -23.48 2.19 -11.36
C PHE A 153 -24.03 0.74 -11.44
N GLY A 154 -25.26 0.49 -11.02
CA GLY A 154 -25.80 -0.87 -10.94
C GLY A 154 -24.95 -1.79 -10.06
N ALA A 155 -24.24 -1.22 -9.10
CA ALA A 155 -23.32 -1.97 -8.26
C ALA A 155 -24.07 -2.87 -7.27
N GLN A 156 -23.44 -3.99 -6.91
CA GLN A 156 -23.91 -4.88 -5.87
C GLN A 156 -23.11 -4.69 -4.59
N VAL A 157 -23.79 -4.55 -3.45
CA VAL A 157 -23.14 -4.50 -2.15
C VAL A 157 -22.56 -5.89 -1.82
N ALA A 158 -21.26 -5.97 -1.63
CA ALA A 158 -20.61 -7.21 -1.20
C ALA A 158 -20.90 -7.50 0.29
N LYS A 159 -20.79 -8.78 0.66
CA LYS A 159 -20.98 -9.21 2.05
C LYS A 159 -19.93 -8.56 2.94
N ARG A 160 -20.37 -7.79 3.94
CA ARG A 160 -19.51 -7.10 4.89
C ARG A 160 -19.04 -8.02 6.01
N SER A 161 -17.75 -7.98 6.30
CA SER A 161 -17.17 -8.59 7.49
C SER A 161 -17.57 -7.84 8.78
N TRP A 162 -17.22 -8.37 9.95
CA TRP A 162 -17.36 -7.66 11.21
C TRP A 162 -16.45 -6.42 11.25
N GLY A 163 -15.21 -6.54 10.75
CA GLY A 163 -14.28 -5.40 10.63
C GLY A 163 -14.84 -4.29 9.74
N ASP A 164 -15.40 -4.62 8.57
CA ASP A 164 -16.02 -3.64 7.66
C ASP A 164 -17.19 -2.89 8.33
N ARG A 165 -18.01 -3.60 9.10
CA ARG A 165 -19.13 -2.99 9.83
C ARG A 165 -18.66 -2.01 10.90
N LEU A 166 -17.62 -2.38 11.67
CA LEU A 166 -17.02 -1.51 12.70
C LEU A 166 -16.35 -0.28 12.08
N ALA A 167 -15.64 -0.47 10.97
CA ALA A 167 -14.96 0.60 10.24
C ALA A 167 -15.91 1.44 9.36
N GLN A 168 -17.19 1.13 9.31
CA GLN A 168 -18.18 1.73 8.38
C GLN A 168 -17.70 1.70 6.93
N LYS A 169 -17.16 0.56 6.53
CA LYS A 169 -16.63 0.31 5.22
C LYS A 169 -17.63 -0.49 4.37
N TRP A 170 -17.80 -0.08 3.13
CA TRP A 170 -18.68 -0.70 2.16
C TRP A 170 -17.91 -1.13 0.93
N ASN A 171 -18.09 -2.38 0.53
CA ASN A 171 -17.47 -2.94 -0.67
C ASN A 171 -18.53 -3.15 -1.73
N PHE A 172 -18.25 -2.70 -2.95
CA PHE A 172 -19.16 -2.80 -4.09
C PHE A 172 -18.49 -3.54 -5.24
N ILE A 173 -19.30 -4.37 -5.92
CA ILE A 173 -18.96 -5.01 -7.19
C ILE A 173 -19.68 -4.22 -8.27
N VAL A 174 -18.91 -3.53 -9.13
CA VAL A 174 -19.45 -2.70 -10.22
C VAL A 174 -19.39 -3.48 -11.53
N PRO A 175 -20.49 -3.61 -12.28
CA PRO A 175 -20.47 -4.28 -13.58
C PRO A 175 -19.45 -3.64 -14.54
N GLY A 176 -18.61 -4.47 -15.18
CA GLY A 176 -17.57 -4.01 -16.11
C GLY A 176 -16.27 -3.53 -15.46
N LEU A 177 -16.21 -3.47 -14.14
CA LEU A 177 -15.01 -3.13 -13.38
C LEU A 177 -14.46 -4.40 -12.70
N ARG A 178 -13.15 -4.65 -12.87
CA ARG A 178 -12.48 -5.80 -12.24
C ARG A 178 -12.27 -5.59 -10.73
N GLU A 179 -11.93 -4.36 -10.36
CA GLU A 179 -11.62 -3.95 -8.99
C GLU A 179 -12.89 -3.86 -8.15
N ALA A 180 -12.81 -4.26 -6.88
CA ALA A 180 -13.83 -3.92 -5.92
C ALA A 180 -13.72 -2.42 -5.56
N VAL A 181 -14.85 -1.74 -5.36
CA VAL A 181 -14.87 -0.36 -4.89
C VAL A 181 -15.11 -0.38 -3.37
N GLU A 182 -14.11 0.06 -2.61
CA GLU A 182 -14.15 0.14 -1.16
C GLU A 182 -14.41 1.58 -0.72
N ILE A 183 -15.56 1.84 -0.09
CA ILE A 183 -15.94 3.19 0.36
C ILE A 183 -15.97 3.25 1.88
N HIS A 184 -15.11 4.12 2.44
CA HIS A 184 -15.05 4.43 3.86
C HIS A 184 -15.97 5.60 4.18
N VAL A 185 -16.93 5.39 5.07
CA VAL A 185 -17.97 6.37 5.44
C VAL A 185 -17.60 7.03 6.77
N GLY A 186 -16.94 8.18 6.71
CA GLY A 186 -16.61 8.98 7.89
C GLY A 186 -15.68 8.34 8.92
N ARG A 187 -15.14 7.14 8.66
CA ARG A 187 -14.25 6.41 9.58
C ARG A 187 -13.05 5.82 8.87
N LEU A 188 -11.94 5.76 9.60
CA LEU A 188 -10.70 5.10 9.19
C LEU A 188 -10.19 4.18 10.30
N GLY A 189 -9.24 3.30 9.95
CA GLY A 189 -8.72 2.28 10.84
C GLY A 189 -9.44 0.93 10.68
N GLN A 190 -8.97 -0.08 11.38
CA GLN A 190 -9.48 -1.45 11.30
C GLN A 190 -10.86 -1.61 11.95
N THR A 191 -11.08 -0.88 13.03
CA THR A 191 -12.33 -0.87 13.81
C THR A 191 -12.99 0.51 13.79
N GLY A 192 -12.53 1.42 12.92
CA GLY A 192 -12.97 2.81 12.85
C GLY A 192 -12.44 3.68 14.00
N GLU A 193 -11.30 3.30 14.55
CA GLU A 193 -10.67 3.95 15.71
C GLU A 193 -9.90 5.24 15.36
N GLN A 194 -9.59 5.48 14.09
CA GLN A 194 -8.78 6.63 13.66
C GLN A 194 -9.64 7.85 13.30
N ALA A 195 -10.39 8.34 14.28
CA ALA A 195 -11.26 9.51 14.11
C ALA A 195 -10.48 10.79 13.77
N THR A 196 -9.30 10.99 14.37
CA THR A 196 -8.47 12.19 14.15
C THR A 196 -8.09 12.32 12.68
N ILE A 197 -7.63 11.24 12.05
CA ILE A 197 -7.28 11.25 10.61
C ILE A 197 -8.54 11.40 9.76
N ALA A 198 -9.61 10.66 10.08
CA ALA A 198 -10.86 10.70 9.33
C ALA A 198 -11.49 12.11 9.31
N ASN A 199 -11.46 12.83 10.43
CA ASN A 199 -12.06 14.16 10.54
C ASN A 199 -11.35 15.24 9.72
N SER A 200 -10.04 15.10 9.49
CA SER A 200 -9.24 16.10 8.77
C SER A 200 -8.95 15.73 7.31
N LEU A 201 -9.13 14.46 6.91
CA LEU A 201 -8.70 13.95 5.63
C LEU A 201 -9.28 14.74 4.44
N LEU A 202 -10.60 14.99 4.43
CA LEU A 202 -11.25 15.70 3.33
C LEU A 202 -10.85 17.18 3.23
N ASP A 203 -10.49 17.80 4.35
CA ASP A 203 -10.06 19.21 4.39
C ASP A 203 -8.57 19.34 3.99
N HIS A 204 -7.76 18.31 4.24
CA HIS A 204 -6.35 18.25 3.81
C HIS A 204 -6.19 17.70 2.39
N ALA A 205 -7.23 17.13 1.79
CA ALA A 205 -7.18 16.52 0.47
C ALA A 205 -6.77 17.53 -0.59
N ARG A 206 -5.97 17.08 -1.56
CA ARG A 206 -5.42 17.90 -2.65
C ARG A 206 -5.93 17.42 -4.01
N MET A 207 -6.09 18.35 -4.93
CA MET A 207 -6.36 18.00 -6.32
C MET A 207 -5.09 17.47 -6.98
N THR A 208 -5.20 16.30 -7.60
CA THR A 208 -4.11 15.61 -8.30
C THR A 208 -4.60 15.22 -9.70
N PHE A 209 -3.78 15.44 -10.72
CA PHE A 209 -4.09 15.09 -12.09
C PHE A 209 -3.42 13.74 -12.43
N ILE A 210 -4.22 12.73 -12.74
CA ILE A 210 -3.77 11.35 -12.96
C ILE A 210 -4.57 10.75 -14.12
N GLY A 211 -3.90 10.14 -15.10
CA GLY A 211 -4.54 9.47 -16.23
C GLY A 211 -5.48 10.36 -17.04
N GLY A 212 -5.16 11.66 -17.17
CA GLY A 212 -6.01 12.62 -17.87
C GLY A 212 -7.21 13.14 -17.07
N GLN A 213 -7.37 12.72 -15.80
CA GLN A 213 -8.50 13.07 -14.93
C GLN A 213 -8.01 13.77 -13.66
N SER A 214 -8.88 14.59 -13.05
CA SER A 214 -8.61 15.27 -11.79
C SER A 214 -9.27 14.52 -10.63
N PHE A 215 -8.51 14.27 -9.58
CA PHE A 215 -8.99 13.59 -8.37
C PHE A 215 -8.65 14.39 -7.12
N ARG A 216 -9.52 14.35 -6.15
CA ARG A 216 -9.19 14.74 -4.78
C ARG A 216 -8.53 13.55 -4.11
N THR A 217 -7.24 13.69 -3.73
CA THR A 217 -6.45 12.62 -3.08
C THR A 217 -6.02 13.03 -1.68
N ALA A 218 -5.69 12.05 -0.83
CA ALA A 218 -5.16 12.32 0.50
C ALA A 218 -3.86 13.15 0.43
N SER A 219 -3.62 14.00 1.43
CA SER A 219 -2.35 14.73 1.57
C SER A 219 -1.18 13.76 1.76
N VAL A 220 0.06 14.20 1.52
CA VAL A 220 1.26 13.36 1.70
C VAL A 220 1.34 12.79 3.13
N SER A 221 1.05 13.60 4.15
CA SER A 221 1.04 13.14 5.54
C SER A 221 -0.05 12.11 5.78
N ASP A 222 -1.27 12.32 5.27
CA ASP A 222 -2.37 11.37 5.42
C ASP A 222 -2.08 10.06 4.68
N ARG A 223 -1.49 10.09 3.48
CA ARG A 223 -1.04 8.90 2.74
C ARG A 223 -0.07 8.07 3.57
N LEU A 224 0.96 8.69 4.13
CA LEU A 224 1.96 7.99 4.97
C LEU A 224 1.34 7.42 6.25
N MET A 225 0.43 8.14 6.90
CA MET A 225 -0.30 7.66 8.07
C MET A 225 -1.21 6.47 7.72
N ILE A 226 -1.97 6.55 6.63
CA ILE A 226 -2.85 5.46 6.18
C ILE A 226 -2.04 4.22 5.79
N SER A 227 -0.93 4.40 5.05
CA SER A 227 -0.01 3.29 4.71
C SER A 227 0.58 2.66 5.97
N THR A 228 1.01 3.47 6.94
CA THR A 228 1.49 2.98 8.24
C THR A 228 0.43 2.16 8.96
N LEU A 229 -0.80 2.65 9.05
CA LEU A 229 -1.90 1.89 9.68
C LEU A 229 -2.12 0.54 9.01
N GLN A 230 -2.08 0.49 7.70
CA GLN A 230 -2.21 -0.77 6.95
C GLN A 230 -1.05 -1.72 7.21
N ARG A 231 0.19 -1.23 7.15
CA ARG A 231 1.39 -2.10 7.14
C ARG A 231 1.86 -2.49 8.53
N MET A 232 1.79 -1.57 9.49
CA MET A 232 2.34 -1.76 10.84
C MET A 232 1.31 -2.21 11.87
N TYR A 233 0.02 -1.92 11.63
CA TYR A 233 -1.05 -2.17 12.61
C TYR A 233 -2.13 -3.16 12.15
N ARG A 234 -2.21 -3.41 10.81
CA ARG A 234 -3.28 -4.28 10.27
C ARG A 234 -2.76 -5.52 9.59
N HIS A 235 -1.97 -5.37 8.50
CA HIS A 235 -1.57 -6.49 7.65
C HIS A 235 -0.23 -7.10 8.05
N PHE A 236 0.62 -6.34 8.74
CA PHE A 236 1.96 -6.75 9.18
C PHE A 236 2.83 -7.25 8.03
N TYR A 237 2.73 -6.59 6.87
CA TYR A 237 3.61 -6.79 5.73
C TYR A 237 3.65 -5.56 4.83
N PHE A 238 4.79 -5.38 4.16
CA PHE A 238 4.96 -4.39 3.11
C PHE A 238 4.80 -5.05 1.74
N ARG A 239 4.28 -4.29 0.80
CA ARG A 239 4.40 -4.50 -0.63
C ARG A 239 5.52 -3.62 -1.17
N LEU A 240 6.08 -3.96 -2.33
CA LEU A 240 7.12 -3.13 -2.94
C LEU A 240 6.60 -1.74 -3.31
N CYS A 241 5.33 -1.59 -3.69
CA CYS A 241 4.74 -0.28 -3.94
C CYS A 241 4.85 0.65 -2.73
N ASP A 242 4.63 0.17 -1.51
CA ASP A 242 4.75 0.99 -0.29
C ASP A 242 6.15 1.58 -0.15
N ILE A 243 7.17 0.79 -0.47
CA ILE A 243 8.57 1.19 -0.39
C ILE A 243 8.91 2.17 -1.50
N VAL A 244 8.57 1.85 -2.74
CA VAL A 244 8.89 2.68 -3.91
C VAL A 244 8.20 4.03 -3.85
N ASP A 245 6.92 4.06 -3.46
CA ASP A 245 6.13 5.29 -3.37
C ASP A 245 6.64 6.19 -2.24
N THR A 246 6.93 5.61 -1.08
CA THR A 246 7.47 6.38 0.06
C THR A 246 8.87 6.90 -0.24
N ALA A 247 9.70 6.11 -0.91
CA ALA A 247 11.02 6.56 -1.35
C ALA A 247 10.92 7.72 -2.36
N ALA A 248 9.99 7.64 -3.32
CA ALA A 248 9.75 8.70 -4.29
C ALA A 248 9.25 10.00 -3.61
N LEU A 249 8.36 9.89 -2.62
CA LEU A 249 7.90 11.06 -1.84
C LEU A 249 9.04 11.70 -1.04
N ALA A 250 9.90 10.90 -0.43
CA ALA A 250 11.06 11.41 0.31
C ALA A 250 12.06 12.10 -0.63
N ASP A 251 12.41 11.46 -1.75
CA ASP A 251 13.34 11.98 -2.75
C ASP A 251 12.87 13.27 -3.42
N SER A 252 11.57 13.45 -3.59
CA SER A 252 10.99 14.67 -4.15
C SER A 252 10.92 15.84 -3.15
N GLY A 253 11.26 15.61 -1.87
CA GLY A 253 11.11 16.60 -0.81
C GLY A 253 9.65 16.91 -0.46
N ALA A 254 8.70 16.08 -0.89
CA ALA A 254 7.28 16.32 -0.65
C ALA A 254 6.84 16.08 0.80
N ILE A 255 7.69 15.41 1.61
CA ILE A 255 7.37 15.07 3.00
C ILE A 255 7.77 16.23 3.92
N ASP A 256 6.79 16.94 4.47
CA ASP A 256 7.01 17.78 5.64
C ASP A 256 7.03 16.90 6.90
N TYR A 257 8.23 16.50 7.31
CA TYR A 257 8.43 15.62 8.46
C TYR A 257 7.94 16.23 9.78
N SER A 258 7.96 17.56 9.93
CA SER A 258 7.49 18.24 11.14
C SER A 258 5.97 18.20 11.23
N HIS A 259 5.29 18.48 10.13
CA HIS A 259 3.85 18.35 10.03
C HIS A 259 3.39 16.90 10.18
N LEU A 260 4.05 15.96 9.50
CA LEU A 260 3.79 14.52 9.61
C LEU A 260 3.92 14.04 11.07
N ARG A 261 4.99 14.46 11.77
CA ARG A 261 5.19 14.14 13.19
C ARG A 261 4.02 14.67 14.04
N SER A 262 3.65 15.94 13.88
CA SER A 262 2.58 16.54 14.63
C SER A 262 1.25 15.80 14.41
N SER A 263 0.89 15.53 13.15
CA SER A 263 -0.33 14.83 12.78
C SER A 263 -0.35 13.39 13.31
N ALA A 264 0.77 12.65 13.19
CA ALA A 264 0.89 11.30 13.67
C ALA A 264 0.91 11.19 15.20
N MET A 265 1.46 12.18 15.91
CA MET A 265 1.37 12.27 17.36
C MET A 265 -0.09 12.51 17.80
N ASN A 266 -0.80 13.38 17.13
CA ASN A 266 -2.23 13.62 17.39
C ASN A 266 -3.08 12.36 17.13
N ALA A 267 -2.71 11.56 16.15
CA ALA A 267 -3.35 10.26 15.87
C ALA A 267 -2.87 9.12 16.79
N GLY A 268 -1.83 9.33 17.60
CA GLY A 268 -1.24 8.33 18.49
C GLY A 268 -0.44 7.23 17.79
N ILE A 269 0.06 7.48 16.57
CA ILE A 269 0.77 6.48 15.74
C ILE A 269 2.18 6.93 15.33
N TRP A 270 2.74 7.96 15.95
CA TRP A 270 4.04 8.50 15.53
C TRP A 270 5.17 7.47 15.52
N GLU A 271 5.28 6.62 16.55
CA GLU A 271 6.30 5.56 16.59
C GLU A 271 6.15 4.57 15.43
N GLY A 272 4.92 4.26 15.04
CA GLY A 272 4.62 3.42 13.89
C GLY A 272 5.04 4.07 12.58
N VAL A 273 4.76 5.37 12.40
CA VAL A 273 5.17 6.14 11.21
C VAL A 273 6.70 6.22 11.12
N ALA A 274 7.36 6.52 12.22
CA ALA A 274 8.82 6.57 12.27
C ALA A 274 9.46 5.20 11.95
N THR A 275 8.89 4.12 12.49
CA THR A 275 9.34 2.75 12.22
C THR A 275 9.09 2.35 10.76
N TYR A 276 7.94 2.69 10.20
CA TYR A 276 7.63 2.50 8.79
C TYR A 276 8.66 3.17 7.88
N LEU A 277 8.99 4.45 8.14
CA LEU A 277 9.99 5.21 7.38
C LEU A 277 11.39 4.61 7.50
N ALA A 278 11.79 4.15 8.70
CA ALA A 278 13.07 3.49 8.91
C ALA A 278 13.18 2.17 8.11
N ILE A 279 12.13 1.34 8.13
CA ILE A 279 12.08 0.11 7.33
C ILE A 279 12.22 0.41 5.83
N VAL A 280 11.48 1.41 5.33
CA VAL A 280 11.56 1.82 3.93
C VAL A 280 12.96 2.31 3.59
N SER A 281 13.58 3.11 4.47
CA SER A 281 14.95 3.59 4.29
C SER A 281 15.95 2.46 4.18
N ASP A 282 15.92 1.52 5.13
CA ASP A 282 16.86 0.39 5.15
C ASP A 282 16.69 -0.52 3.92
N TYR A 283 15.44 -0.76 3.49
CA TYR A 283 15.18 -1.55 2.29
C TYR A 283 15.63 -0.82 1.01
N ALA A 284 15.36 0.47 0.91
CA ALA A 284 15.83 1.28 -0.20
C ALA A 284 17.37 1.29 -0.26
N GLU A 285 18.05 1.45 0.86
CA GLU A 285 19.51 1.40 0.94
C GLU A 285 20.07 0.08 0.42
N CYS A 286 19.45 -1.05 0.80
CA CYS A 286 19.87 -2.38 0.36
C CYS A 286 19.88 -2.54 -1.16
N TYR A 287 18.90 -2.01 -1.88
CA TYR A 287 18.74 -2.22 -3.32
C TYR A 287 19.25 -1.06 -4.18
N ARG A 288 19.05 0.19 -3.77
CA ARG A 288 19.50 1.36 -4.54
C ARG A 288 20.83 1.96 -4.06
N GLY A 289 21.40 1.44 -2.96
CA GLY A 289 22.67 1.89 -2.40
C GLY A 289 22.58 3.13 -1.51
N THR A 290 21.41 3.76 -1.40
CA THR A 290 21.19 4.94 -0.56
C THR A 290 19.83 4.84 0.13
N GLY A 291 19.80 5.09 1.44
CA GLY A 291 18.57 5.19 2.23
C GLY A 291 17.81 6.49 1.97
N LEU A 292 16.78 6.73 2.75
CA LEU A 292 16.06 8.01 2.77
C LEU A 292 16.83 9.02 3.62
N ASP A 293 16.79 10.30 3.25
CA ASP A 293 17.30 11.38 4.10
C ASP A 293 16.29 11.67 5.24
N LEU A 294 16.38 10.85 6.29
CA LEU A 294 15.46 10.93 7.43
C LEU A 294 16.00 11.85 8.52
N PRO A 295 15.19 12.83 8.99
CA PRO A 295 15.57 13.66 10.13
C PRO A 295 15.87 12.81 11.38
N GLN A 296 16.82 13.28 12.20
CA GLN A 296 17.26 12.55 13.39
C GLN A 296 16.12 12.22 14.38
N PHE A 297 15.08 13.06 14.45
CA PHE A 297 13.94 12.80 15.32
C PHE A 297 13.04 11.65 14.83
N VAL A 298 13.04 11.33 13.52
CA VAL A 298 12.39 10.14 12.95
C VAL A 298 13.16 8.91 13.38
N LEU A 299 14.48 8.90 13.13
CA LEU A 299 15.35 7.76 13.51
C LEU A 299 15.29 7.43 15.00
N ARG A 300 15.24 8.45 15.88
CA ARG A 300 15.11 8.24 17.34
C ARG A 300 13.75 7.69 17.77
N ALA A 301 12.70 7.94 17.01
CA ALA A 301 11.35 7.47 17.33
C ALA A 301 11.05 6.08 16.77
N ALA A 302 11.81 5.63 15.78
CA ALA A 302 11.68 4.29 15.21
C ALA A 302 11.99 3.22 16.27
N ARG A 303 11.19 2.17 16.33
CA ARG A 303 11.30 1.09 17.30
C ARG A 303 12.15 -0.08 16.79
N PHE A 304 12.21 -0.25 15.48
CA PHE A 304 13.04 -1.23 14.77
C PHE A 304 13.20 -0.81 13.31
N GLY A 305 14.06 -1.49 12.56
CA GLY A 305 14.37 -1.21 11.16
C GLY A 305 14.19 -2.41 10.25
N GLY A 306 14.76 -2.33 9.05
CA GLY A 306 14.66 -3.35 8.01
C GLY A 306 15.28 -4.70 8.38
N SER A 307 16.24 -4.74 9.32
CA SER A 307 16.82 -5.99 9.81
C SER A 307 15.83 -6.93 10.50
N GLU A 308 14.73 -6.40 11.00
CA GLU A 308 13.70 -7.18 11.69
C GLU A 308 12.66 -7.77 10.72
N ILE A 309 12.54 -7.25 9.49
CA ILE A 309 11.59 -7.79 8.52
C ILE A 309 12.15 -9.03 7.82
N TYR A 310 11.24 -9.92 7.42
CA TYR A 310 11.59 -11.15 6.73
C TYR A 310 10.65 -11.43 5.55
N TYR A 311 11.16 -12.13 4.52
CA TYR A 311 10.37 -12.47 3.35
C TYR A 311 9.56 -13.75 3.60
N SER A 312 8.26 -13.70 3.35
CA SER A 312 7.39 -14.87 3.38
C SER A 312 6.13 -14.63 2.54
N LYS A 313 5.74 -15.64 1.77
CA LYS A 313 4.53 -15.63 0.94
C LYS A 313 4.40 -14.36 0.09
N SER A 314 5.41 -14.07 -0.71
CA SER A 314 5.49 -12.94 -1.64
C SER A 314 5.54 -11.54 -1.02
N PHE A 315 5.64 -11.40 0.30
CA PHE A 315 5.65 -10.13 1.00
C PHE A 315 6.77 -10.01 2.04
N LEU A 316 7.13 -8.78 2.33
CA LEU A 316 8.05 -8.42 3.42
C LEU A 316 7.26 -8.32 4.72
N ARG A 317 7.39 -9.33 5.58
CA ARG A 317 6.64 -9.47 6.83
C ARG A 317 7.22 -8.64 7.96
N VAL A 318 6.33 -7.96 8.68
CA VAL A 318 6.65 -7.26 9.92
C VAL A 318 6.39 -8.20 11.09
N PRO A 319 7.34 -8.36 12.03
CA PRO A 319 7.13 -9.21 13.20
C PRO A 319 5.97 -8.70 14.07
N ILE A 320 5.03 -9.58 14.40
CA ILE A 320 3.88 -9.21 15.23
C ILE A 320 4.33 -9.08 16.71
N MET A 321 5.07 -10.06 17.21
CA MET A 321 5.55 -10.07 18.59
C MET A 321 7.07 -10.02 18.63
N PRO A 322 7.65 -9.21 19.52
CA PRO A 322 7.01 -8.21 20.39
C PRO A 322 6.80 -6.85 19.71
N GLN A 323 7.27 -6.65 18.46
CA GLN A 323 7.44 -5.35 17.80
C GLN A 323 6.11 -4.64 17.55
N SER A 324 5.22 -5.25 16.75
CA SER A 324 3.92 -4.64 16.45
C SER A 324 3.01 -4.57 17.66
N ALA A 325 3.13 -5.52 18.62
CA ALA A 325 2.40 -5.47 19.86
C ALA A 325 2.77 -4.24 20.72
N ARG A 326 4.05 -3.82 20.71
CA ARG A 326 4.48 -2.58 21.38
C ARG A 326 3.89 -1.34 20.73
N LEU A 327 3.90 -1.28 19.39
CA LEU A 327 3.29 -0.17 18.64
C LEU A 327 1.78 -0.07 18.92
N TYR A 328 1.08 -1.20 18.96
CA TYR A 328 -0.32 -1.27 19.36
C TYR A 328 -0.55 -0.76 20.78
N GLY A 329 0.28 -1.17 21.75
CA GLY A 329 0.22 -0.70 23.13
C GLY A 329 0.43 0.82 23.24
N SER A 330 1.41 1.37 22.51
CA SER A 330 1.65 2.81 22.45
C SER A 330 0.47 3.57 21.84
N GLN A 331 -0.13 3.04 20.76
CA GLN A 331 -1.32 3.62 20.14
C GLN A 331 -2.50 3.65 21.11
N LEU A 332 -2.79 2.54 21.77
CA LEU A 332 -3.88 2.43 22.72
C LEU A 332 -3.68 3.40 23.91
N ALA A 333 -2.47 3.45 24.49
CA ALA A 333 -2.14 4.38 25.55
C ALA A 333 -2.28 5.83 25.10
N GLY A 334 -1.88 6.18 23.88
CA GLY A 334 -2.06 7.52 23.29
C GLY A 334 -3.52 7.92 23.13
N ILE A 335 -4.38 7.02 22.66
CA ILE A 335 -5.82 7.25 22.52
C ILE A 335 -6.48 7.45 23.90
N LEU A 336 -6.18 6.59 24.86
CA LEU A 336 -6.72 6.68 26.22
C LEU A 336 -6.21 7.93 26.96
N GLY A 337 -4.95 8.31 26.78
CA GLY A 337 -4.37 9.53 27.34
C GLY A 337 -5.03 10.83 26.85
N ARG A 338 -5.66 10.80 25.67
CA ARG A 338 -6.48 11.92 25.14
C ARG A 338 -7.95 11.84 25.55
N CYS A 339 -8.32 10.93 26.44
CA CYS A 339 -9.71 10.68 26.86
C CYS A 339 -10.65 10.27 25.72
N GLU A 340 -10.14 9.71 24.64
CA GLU A 340 -10.91 9.21 23.50
C GLU A 340 -11.47 7.79 23.79
N LEU A 341 -12.29 7.65 24.83
CA LEU A 341 -12.72 6.34 25.34
C LEU A 341 -13.41 5.47 24.29
N ASN A 342 -14.21 6.07 23.41
CA ASN A 342 -14.89 5.33 22.34
C ASN A 342 -13.90 4.74 21.32
N ASN A 343 -12.89 5.53 20.94
CA ASN A 343 -11.85 5.06 20.00
C ASN A 343 -10.95 4.01 20.68
N GLY A 344 -10.64 4.20 21.96
CA GLY A 344 -9.90 3.20 22.75
C GLY A 344 -10.65 1.88 22.88
N ALA A 345 -11.95 1.91 23.16
CA ALA A 345 -12.81 0.72 23.20
C ALA A 345 -12.83 0.00 21.83
N ARG A 346 -12.95 0.76 20.72
CA ARG A 346 -12.91 0.21 19.36
C ARG A 346 -11.58 -0.48 19.07
N LEU A 347 -10.45 0.19 19.36
CA LEU A 347 -9.13 -0.39 19.16
C LEU A 347 -8.93 -1.65 19.99
N SER A 348 -9.47 -1.70 21.21
CA SER A 348 -9.38 -2.88 22.10
C SER A 348 -10.09 -4.12 21.56
N LEU A 349 -10.99 -3.98 20.56
CA LEU A 349 -11.60 -5.12 19.87
C LEU A 349 -10.64 -5.80 18.89
N LEU A 350 -9.59 -5.13 18.45
CA LEU A 350 -8.69 -5.64 17.41
C LEU A 350 -8.02 -6.98 17.78
N PRO A 351 -7.44 -7.20 18.98
CA PRO A 351 -6.86 -8.49 19.34
C PRO A 351 -7.89 -9.62 19.34
N TRP A 352 -9.12 -9.35 19.75
CA TRP A 352 -10.21 -10.33 19.76
C TRP A 352 -10.65 -10.72 18.35
N LEU A 353 -10.79 -9.75 17.44
CA LEU A 353 -11.08 -9.99 16.03
C LEU A 353 -9.94 -10.77 15.36
N ALA A 354 -8.69 -10.42 15.64
CA ALA A 354 -7.53 -11.14 15.13
C ALA A 354 -7.51 -12.60 15.62
N THR A 355 -7.79 -12.81 16.90
CA THR A 355 -7.87 -14.17 17.48
C THR A 355 -9.02 -14.96 16.85
N ALA A 356 -10.19 -14.37 16.74
CA ALA A 356 -11.34 -15.00 16.10
C ALA A 356 -11.07 -15.36 14.64
N ALA A 357 -10.35 -14.50 13.88
CA ALA A 357 -9.94 -14.78 12.52
C ALA A 357 -9.00 -15.98 12.42
N VAL A 358 -7.99 -16.07 13.30
CA VAL A 358 -7.07 -17.21 13.36
C VAL A 358 -7.80 -18.50 13.70
N VAL A 359 -8.73 -18.47 14.66
CA VAL A 359 -9.54 -19.64 15.04
C VAL A 359 -10.46 -20.03 13.90
N GLY A 360 -11.15 -19.06 13.29
CA GLY A 360 -12.02 -19.28 12.12
C GLY A 360 -11.25 -19.94 10.96
N GLN A 361 -10.07 -19.40 10.61
CA GLN A 361 -9.20 -19.96 9.59
C GLN A 361 -8.80 -21.42 9.90
N LYS A 362 -8.48 -21.73 11.16
CA LYS A 362 -8.11 -23.10 11.55
C LYS A 362 -9.27 -24.07 11.51
N LEU A 363 -10.49 -23.64 11.84
CA LEU A 363 -11.67 -24.50 11.93
C LEU A 363 -12.39 -24.66 10.60
N THR A 364 -12.46 -23.61 9.80
CA THR A 364 -13.27 -23.56 8.57
C THR A 364 -12.45 -23.39 7.29
N GLY A 365 -11.12 -23.23 7.41
CA GLY A 365 -10.24 -22.92 6.28
C GLY A 365 -10.42 -21.49 5.73
N SER A 366 -11.21 -20.63 6.41
CA SER A 366 -11.47 -19.26 5.97
C SER A 366 -11.64 -18.32 7.16
N ASP A 367 -11.13 -17.11 7.02
CA ASP A 367 -11.36 -15.97 7.91
C ASP A 367 -12.45 -15.02 7.38
N LYS A 368 -13.07 -15.40 6.24
CA LYS A 368 -14.13 -14.61 5.60
C LYS A 368 -15.30 -14.37 6.56
N GLY A 369 -15.61 -13.09 6.75
CA GLY A 369 -16.69 -12.62 7.62
C GLY A 369 -16.20 -12.03 8.94
N ILE A 370 -14.92 -12.19 9.29
CA ILE A 370 -14.31 -11.57 10.47
C ILE A 370 -13.49 -10.35 10.04
N TRP A 371 -12.69 -10.50 9.00
CA TRP A 371 -11.93 -9.42 8.35
C TRP A 371 -12.56 -8.97 7.05
#